data_24026fd0133b088153d90d59cbbfa14d
#
_entry.id   24026fd0133b088153d90d59cbbfa14d
#
_cell.length_a   1.000
_cell.length_b   1.000
_cell.length_c   1.000
_cell.angle_alpha   90.00
_cell.angle_beta   90.00
_cell.angle_gamma   90.00
#
_symmetry.space_group_name_H-M   'P 1'
#
loop_
_entity.id
_entity.type
_entity.pdbx_description
1 polymer ?
#
loop_
_entity_poly.entity_id
_entity_poly.type
_entity_poly.pdbx_seq_one_letter_code
_entity_poly.pdbx_strand_id
1 'polypeptide(L)'
;VQLPGALNAILRPYQERGYAWLYRNIRAGFGSVIADDMGLGKTLQVIVTLLKLKEEGSLNEAKALVIVPTSLLTNWTKEIARFAPTLTAGVFHGTARELVKERPDVLLTTYGMARTDLLKLKTQSWHIVIVDEAQNIKNPATAQTKAVKAIPAQTFVALTGTPVENRLSEYWSIMDFANRGFLGNLTSFTREFAVPIQSHHDHHAVHRFKRVTSPFLLRRLKSDKSIISDLPDKIEQNQYCELTREQIALYESVVREALQVINGESDTFQRQGLVLQMIMALKQICNHPAQYLKKGDTGANLSGKAALFLDLLEPIYATHEKVLVFTQFREAGELLSKWIKARFSREPQ
;
A
#
# COMPACT_ATOMS: atom_id res chain seq x y z
N VAL A 1 -22.67 16.56 7.17
CA VAL A 1 -21.85 17.43 6.29
C VAL A 1 -22.42 17.32 4.88
N GLN A 2 -22.74 18.46 4.26
CA GLN A 2 -23.25 18.49 2.90
C GLN A 2 -22.14 18.18 1.89
N LEU A 3 -22.42 17.37 0.87
CA LEU A 3 -21.48 17.07 -0.20
C LEU A 3 -21.18 18.33 -1.03
N PRO A 4 -19.97 18.44 -1.60
CA PRO A 4 -19.64 19.55 -2.52
C PRO A 4 -20.51 19.52 -3.77
N GLY A 5 -20.92 20.71 -4.24
CA GLY A 5 -21.82 20.85 -5.39
C GLY A 5 -21.18 20.46 -6.72
N ALA A 6 -19.85 20.62 -6.84
CA ALA A 6 -19.09 20.30 -8.06
C ALA A 6 -18.58 18.83 -8.08
N LEU A 7 -19.04 17.97 -7.17
CA LEU A 7 -18.64 16.56 -7.14
C LEU A 7 -19.27 15.78 -8.30
N ASN A 8 -18.43 15.12 -9.07
CA ASN A 8 -18.83 14.24 -10.18
C ASN A 8 -18.72 12.76 -9.78
N ALA A 9 -19.37 12.38 -8.68
CA ALA A 9 -19.44 10.99 -8.20
C ALA A 9 -20.63 10.79 -7.28
N ILE A 10 -21.13 9.56 -7.23
CA ILE A 10 -22.08 9.09 -6.22
C ILE A 10 -21.29 8.32 -5.16
N LEU A 11 -21.32 8.79 -3.94
CA LEU A 11 -20.67 8.12 -2.82
C LEU A 11 -21.53 6.98 -2.27
N ARG A 12 -20.91 5.92 -1.87
CA ARG A 12 -21.56 4.89 -1.05
C ARG A 12 -21.81 5.43 0.38
N PRO A 13 -22.82 4.96 1.10
CA PRO A 13 -23.16 5.49 2.43
C PRO A 13 -21.98 5.49 3.42
N TYR A 14 -21.11 4.49 3.36
CA TYR A 14 -19.93 4.45 4.22
C TYR A 14 -18.88 5.49 3.78
N GLN A 15 -18.77 5.81 2.50
CA GLN A 15 -17.87 6.86 1.99
C GLN A 15 -18.34 8.25 2.42
N GLU A 16 -19.64 8.50 2.38
CA GLU A 16 -20.22 9.75 2.91
C GLU A 16 -19.94 9.92 4.40
N ARG A 17 -20.12 8.85 5.20
CA ARG A 17 -19.74 8.86 6.62
C ARG A 17 -18.27 9.13 6.83
N GLY A 18 -17.39 8.52 6.02
CA GLY A 18 -15.94 8.72 6.09
C GLY A 18 -15.53 10.14 5.70
N TYR A 19 -16.10 10.68 4.62
CA TYR A 19 -15.93 12.07 4.23
C TYR A 19 -16.38 13.03 5.35
N ALA A 20 -17.57 12.83 5.89
CA ALA A 20 -18.11 13.69 6.95
C ALA A 20 -17.24 13.66 8.22
N TRP A 21 -16.70 12.48 8.58
CA TRP A 21 -15.79 12.31 9.70
C TRP A 21 -14.47 13.03 9.45
N LEU A 22 -13.85 12.83 8.27
CA LEU A 22 -12.59 13.45 7.89
C LEU A 22 -12.71 14.99 7.89
N TYR A 23 -13.75 15.50 7.24
CA TYR A 23 -14.02 16.93 7.18
C TYR A 23 -14.20 17.56 8.58
N ARG A 24 -14.96 16.91 9.49
CA ARG A 24 -15.13 17.41 10.87
C ARG A 24 -13.80 17.48 11.62
N ASN A 25 -12.95 16.46 11.51
CA ASN A 25 -11.63 16.47 12.15
C ASN A 25 -10.77 17.62 11.63
N ILE A 26 -10.72 17.82 10.31
CA ILE A 26 -9.98 18.94 9.70
C ILE A 26 -10.51 20.29 10.20
N ARG A 27 -11.83 20.49 10.23
CA ARG A 27 -12.45 21.73 10.73
C ARG A 27 -12.19 21.97 12.21
N ALA A 28 -11.99 20.92 12.98
CA ALA A 28 -11.62 21.00 14.39
C ALA A 28 -10.09 21.16 14.61
N GLY A 29 -9.31 21.23 13.54
CA GLY A 29 -7.85 21.38 13.62
C GLY A 29 -7.10 20.07 13.92
N PHE A 30 -7.77 18.93 13.79
CA PHE A 30 -7.16 17.61 14.04
C PHE A 30 -6.78 16.92 12.73
N GLY A 31 -5.66 16.22 12.77
CA GLY A 31 -5.27 15.28 11.73
C GLY A 31 -6.03 13.96 11.85
N SER A 32 -5.92 13.15 10.78
CA SER A 32 -6.68 11.90 10.69
C SER A 32 -5.89 10.81 10.00
N VAL A 33 -6.17 9.56 10.36
CA VAL A 33 -5.65 8.36 9.70
C VAL A 33 -6.83 7.56 9.15
N ILE A 34 -6.91 7.40 7.83
CA ILE A 34 -7.85 6.51 7.18
C ILE A 34 -7.12 5.20 6.87
N ALA A 35 -7.50 4.18 7.61
CA ALA A 35 -6.88 2.85 7.57
C ALA A 35 -7.84 1.78 7.02
N ASP A 36 -8.76 2.18 6.16
CA ASP A 36 -9.71 1.30 5.48
C ASP A 36 -9.00 0.26 4.61
N ASP A 37 -9.59 -0.90 4.45
CA ASP A 37 -9.12 -1.90 3.50
C ASP A 37 -8.92 -1.31 2.10
N MET A 38 -8.00 -1.89 1.32
CA MET A 38 -7.75 -1.48 -0.06
C MET A 38 -9.03 -1.59 -0.89
N GLY A 39 -9.30 -0.60 -1.76
CA GLY A 39 -10.48 -0.58 -2.62
C GLY A 39 -11.77 -0.06 -1.96
N LEU A 40 -11.74 0.43 -0.72
CA LEU A 40 -12.86 1.12 -0.09
C LEU A 40 -12.98 2.61 -0.50
N GLY A 41 -12.17 3.08 -1.44
CA GLY A 41 -12.24 4.44 -1.97
C GLY A 41 -11.70 5.50 -1.01
N LYS A 42 -10.57 5.23 -0.34
CA LYS A 42 -9.88 6.22 0.49
C LYS A 42 -9.56 7.49 -0.29
N THR A 43 -8.99 7.36 -1.48
CA THR A 43 -8.65 8.46 -2.39
C THR A 43 -9.87 9.32 -2.69
N LEU A 44 -10.99 8.71 -3.04
CA LEU A 44 -12.23 9.42 -3.35
C LEU A 44 -12.73 10.25 -2.15
N GLN A 45 -12.73 9.68 -0.93
CA GLN A 45 -13.16 10.39 0.28
C GLN A 45 -12.28 11.62 0.54
N VAL A 46 -10.98 11.53 0.28
CA VAL A 46 -10.06 12.67 0.38
C VAL A 46 -10.31 13.69 -0.70
N ILE A 47 -10.49 13.27 -1.97
CA ILE A 47 -10.79 14.19 -3.09
C ILE A 47 -12.07 14.98 -2.80
N VAL A 48 -13.13 14.33 -2.31
CA VAL A 48 -14.37 15.01 -1.89
C VAL A 48 -14.12 16.03 -0.80
N THR A 49 -13.25 15.69 0.17
CA THR A 49 -12.89 16.62 1.25
C THR A 49 -12.11 17.83 0.70
N LEU A 50 -11.14 17.61 -0.20
CA LEU A 50 -10.39 18.69 -0.82
C LEU A 50 -11.28 19.60 -1.66
N LEU A 51 -12.23 19.03 -2.40
CA LEU A 51 -13.21 19.78 -3.18
C LEU A 51 -14.08 20.66 -2.25
N LYS A 52 -14.53 20.13 -1.11
CA LYS A 52 -15.28 20.88 -0.11
C LYS A 52 -14.46 22.03 0.48
N LEU A 53 -13.20 21.79 0.82
CA LEU A 53 -12.30 22.83 1.32
C LEU A 53 -12.07 23.94 0.28
N LYS A 54 -12.01 23.59 -1.01
CA LYS A 54 -11.93 24.57 -2.11
C LYS A 54 -13.20 25.42 -2.19
N GLU A 55 -14.38 24.79 -2.21
CA GLU A 55 -15.66 25.52 -2.26
C GLU A 55 -15.85 26.51 -1.10
N GLU A 56 -15.25 26.22 0.05
CA GLU A 56 -15.26 27.08 1.24
C GLU A 56 -14.12 28.11 1.24
N GLY A 57 -13.30 28.14 0.20
CA GLY A 57 -12.18 29.10 0.09
C GLY A 57 -10.94 28.73 0.92
N SER A 58 -10.94 27.60 1.64
CA SER A 58 -9.81 27.19 2.49
C SER A 58 -8.52 26.94 1.71
N LEU A 59 -8.63 26.63 0.40
CA LEU A 59 -7.48 26.41 -0.47
C LEU A 59 -7.08 27.66 -1.30
N ASN A 60 -7.59 28.85 -0.99
CA ASN A 60 -7.26 30.06 -1.75
C ASN A 60 -5.83 30.50 -1.50
N GLU A 61 -5.44 30.70 -0.25
CA GLU A 61 -4.11 31.14 0.15
C GLU A 61 -3.13 29.98 0.41
N ALA A 62 -3.57 28.99 1.18
CA ALA A 62 -2.81 27.80 1.52
C ALA A 62 -3.35 26.60 0.73
N LYS A 63 -2.49 25.85 0.06
CA LYS A 63 -2.86 24.78 -0.86
C LYS A 63 -2.84 23.39 -0.19
N ALA A 64 -3.26 22.36 -0.92
CA ALA A 64 -3.13 20.98 -0.50
C ALA A 64 -1.87 20.34 -1.10
N LEU A 65 -1.11 19.62 -0.27
CA LEU A 65 0.02 18.80 -0.71
C LEU A 65 -0.34 17.32 -0.52
N VAL A 66 -0.22 16.53 -1.57
CA VAL A 66 -0.45 15.08 -1.54
C VAL A 66 0.85 14.36 -1.89
N ILE A 67 1.36 13.55 -0.97
CA ILE A 67 2.61 12.79 -1.10
C ILE A 67 2.25 11.32 -1.30
N VAL A 68 2.65 10.77 -2.45
CA VAL A 68 2.28 9.41 -2.86
C VAL A 68 3.50 8.61 -3.34
N PRO A 69 3.44 7.27 -3.39
CA PRO A 69 4.37 6.48 -4.18
C PRO A 69 4.34 6.89 -5.65
N THR A 70 5.47 6.81 -6.34
CA THR A 70 5.59 7.21 -7.77
C THR A 70 4.55 6.54 -8.65
N SER A 71 4.25 5.27 -8.40
CA SER A 71 3.24 4.48 -9.13
C SER A 71 1.81 5.02 -9.02
N LEU A 72 1.50 5.80 -7.98
CA LEU A 72 0.17 6.33 -7.73
C LEU A 72 -0.04 7.76 -8.25
N LEU A 73 1.00 8.47 -8.68
CA LEU A 73 0.88 9.85 -9.19
C LEU A 73 -0.16 9.98 -10.31
N THR A 74 -0.06 9.12 -11.32
CA THR A 74 -0.99 9.12 -12.46
C THR A 74 -2.41 8.77 -12.05
N ASN A 75 -2.56 7.84 -11.09
CA ASN A 75 -3.88 7.45 -10.59
C ASN A 75 -4.56 8.62 -9.88
N TRP A 76 -3.86 9.29 -8.96
CA TRP A 76 -4.37 10.48 -8.27
C TRP A 76 -4.78 11.59 -9.22
N THR A 77 -3.94 11.89 -10.23
CA THR A 77 -4.26 12.91 -11.26
C THR A 77 -5.54 12.56 -12.02
N LYS A 78 -5.68 11.30 -12.44
CA LYS A 78 -6.88 10.82 -13.15
C LYS A 78 -8.13 10.85 -12.28
N GLU A 79 -8.02 10.44 -11.00
CA GLU A 79 -9.15 10.44 -10.07
C GLU A 79 -9.61 11.87 -9.74
N ILE A 80 -8.70 12.82 -9.52
CA ILE A 80 -9.05 14.24 -9.34
C ILE A 80 -9.78 14.77 -10.57
N ALA A 81 -9.23 14.58 -11.76
CA ALA A 81 -9.85 15.04 -13.01
C ALA A 81 -11.24 14.43 -13.25
N ARG A 82 -11.43 13.16 -12.85
CA ARG A 82 -12.70 12.44 -13.01
C ARG A 82 -13.76 12.88 -12.01
N PHE A 83 -13.42 12.95 -10.73
CA PHE A 83 -14.38 13.11 -9.64
C PHE A 83 -14.57 14.56 -9.18
N ALA A 84 -13.55 15.40 -9.38
CA ALA A 84 -13.54 16.81 -8.98
C ALA A 84 -12.91 17.68 -10.07
N PRO A 85 -13.52 17.79 -11.27
CA PRO A 85 -12.92 18.47 -12.43
C PRO A 85 -12.65 19.96 -12.20
N THR A 86 -13.30 20.58 -11.24
CA THR A 86 -13.04 21.97 -10.85
C THR A 86 -11.82 22.13 -9.96
N LEU A 87 -11.29 21.04 -9.36
CA LEU A 87 -10.12 21.06 -8.50
C LEU A 87 -8.85 20.99 -9.37
N THR A 88 -8.06 22.05 -9.38
CA THR A 88 -6.82 22.07 -10.16
C THR A 88 -5.72 21.23 -9.50
N ALA A 89 -5.11 20.32 -10.25
CA ALA A 89 -4.03 19.47 -9.76
C ALA A 89 -2.75 19.70 -10.55
N GLY A 90 -1.62 19.81 -9.86
CA GLY A 90 -0.28 19.88 -10.46
C GLY A 90 0.62 18.79 -9.93
N VAL A 91 1.62 18.38 -10.73
CA VAL A 91 2.58 17.33 -10.33
C VAL A 91 3.97 17.94 -10.18
N PHE A 92 4.55 17.77 -9.00
CA PHE A 92 5.92 18.14 -8.68
C PHE A 92 6.80 16.89 -8.64
N HIS A 93 7.31 16.50 -9.81
CA HIS A 93 8.10 15.28 -9.97
C HIS A 93 9.01 15.34 -11.23
N GLY A 94 10.12 14.61 -11.22
CA GLY A 94 11.03 14.51 -12.36
C GLY A 94 11.74 15.84 -12.66
N THR A 95 11.67 16.30 -13.92
CA THR A 95 12.24 17.58 -14.39
C THR A 95 11.35 18.78 -14.09
N ALA A 96 10.04 18.59 -13.88
CA ALA A 96 9.07 19.61 -13.50
C ALA A 96 9.22 19.99 -12.02
N ARG A 97 10.35 20.65 -11.67
CA ARG A 97 10.72 21.01 -10.28
C ARG A 97 10.49 22.48 -9.95
N GLU A 98 9.86 23.21 -10.83
CA GLU A 98 9.48 24.59 -10.55
C GLU A 98 8.09 24.63 -9.95
N LEU A 99 7.99 25.29 -8.80
CA LEU A 99 6.70 25.62 -8.21
C LEU A 99 6.11 26.74 -9.04
N VAL A 100 5.13 26.42 -9.90
CA VAL A 100 4.49 27.34 -10.82
C VAL A 100 3.95 28.56 -10.08
N LYS A 101 4.05 29.77 -10.69
CA LYS A 101 3.54 31.02 -10.11
C LYS A 101 2.05 30.94 -9.76
N GLU A 102 1.26 30.29 -10.60
CA GLU A 102 -0.14 29.96 -10.30
C GLU A 102 -0.18 28.55 -9.69
N ARG A 103 -0.29 28.51 -8.38
CA ARG A 103 -0.30 27.26 -7.64
C ARG A 103 -1.62 26.52 -7.86
N PRO A 104 -1.58 25.23 -8.23
CA PRO A 104 -2.79 24.41 -8.28
C PRO A 104 -3.38 24.26 -6.88
N ASP A 105 -4.66 23.98 -6.78
CA ASP A 105 -5.32 23.71 -5.49
C ASP A 105 -4.67 22.52 -4.77
N VAL A 106 -4.25 21.51 -5.56
CA VAL A 106 -3.60 20.28 -5.08
C VAL A 106 -2.27 20.09 -5.78
N LEU A 107 -1.18 20.04 -5.04
CA LEU A 107 0.14 19.66 -5.54
C LEU A 107 0.41 18.20 -5.20
N LEU A 108 0.62 17.37 -6.22
CA LEU A 108 0.98 15.97 -6.09
C LEU A 108 2.50 15.81 -6.15
N THR A 109 3.09 15.08 -5.22
CA THR A 109 4.52 14.77 -5.22
C THR A 109 4.79 13.37 -4.70
N THR A 110 6.06 12.96 -4.71
CA THR A 110 6.47 11.64 -4.20
C THR A 110 7.27 11.75 -2.90
N TYR A 111 7.35 10.66 -2.16
CA TYR A 111 8.18 10.57 -0.96
C TYR A 111 9.65 10.91 -1.22
N GLY A 112 10.17 10.47 -2.38
CA GLY A 112 11.53 10.79 -2.80
C GLY A 112 11.73 12.29 -2.98
N MET A 113 10.81 12.95 -3.70
CA MET A 113 10.83 14.40 -3.92
C MET A 113 10.65 15.19 -2.62
N ALA A 114 9.74 14.76 -1.75
CA ALA A 114 9.53 15.37 -0.42
C ALA A 114 10.81 15.36 0.43
N ARG A 115 11.66 14.35 0.23
CA ARG A 115 12.97 14.25 0.89
C ARG A 115 14.03 15.15 0.23
N THR A 116 14.14 15.13 -1.10
CA THR A 116 15.22 15.85 -1.83
C THR A 116 14.95 17.33 -1.94
N ASP A 117 13.72 17.75 -2.14
CA ASP A 117 13.30 19.14 -2.31
C ASP A 117 12.55 19.70 -1.09
N LEU A 118 12.84 19.18 0.10
CA LEU A 118 12.19 19.58 1.36
C LEU A 118 12.17 21.09 1.57
N LEU A 119 13.26 21.80 1.29
CA LEU A 119 13.35 23.24 1.48
C LEU A 119 12.31 23.98 0.64
N LYS A 120 12.12 23.60 -0.63
CA LYS A 120 11.09 24.19 -1.49
C LYS A 120 9.68 23.97 -0.95
N LEU A 121 9.40 22.77 -0.45
CA LEU A 121 8.09 22.46 0.12
C LEU A 121 7.84 23.17 1.45
N LYS A 122 8.88 23.40 2.24
CA LYS A 122 8.77 24.14 3.52
C LYS A 122 8.51 25.64 3.37
N THR A 123 8.90 26.23 2.25
CA THR A 123 8.66 27.66 1.99
C THR A 123 7.23 27.96 1.55
N GLN A 124 6.43 26.91 1.31
CA GLN A 124 5.04 27.04 0.88
C GLN A 124 4.08 27.00 2.06
N SER A 125 2.93 27.66 1.91
CA SER A 125 1.82 27.56 2.86
C SER A 125 0.92 26.40 2.46
N TRP A 126 0.79 25.40 3.35
CA TRP A 126 -0.08 24.25 3.15
C TRP A 126 -1.24 24.29 4.15
N HIS A 127 -2.46 24.22 3.63
CA HIS A 127 -3.66 24.04 4.47
C HIS A 127 -3.69 22.60 4.98
N ILE A 128 -3.37 21.65 4.08
CA ILE A 128 -3.38 20.22 4.41
C ILE A 128 -2.23 19.50 3.71
N VAL A 129 -1.57 18.60 4.45
CA VAL A 129 -0.62 17.63 3.90
C VAL A 129 -1.20 16.23 4.05
N ILE A 130 -1.31 15.53 2.93
CA ILE A 130 -1.86 14.19 2.85
C ILE A 130 -0.74 13.25 2.42
N VAL A 131 -0.61 12.11 3.09
CA VAL A 131 0.27 11.02 2.66
C VAL A 131 -0.55 9.80 2.29
N ASP A 132 -0.32 9.24 1.12
CA ASP A 132 -0.92 7.96 0.72
C ASP A 132 0.09 6.84 0.86
N GLU A 133 -0.38 5.63 1.17
CA GLU A 133 0.46 4.50 1.56
C GLU A 133 1.41 4.86 2.72
N ALA A 134 0.81 5.32 3.82
CA ALA A 134 1.52 5.86 4.98
C ALA A 134 2.51 4.89 5.65
N GLN A 135 2.51 3.59 5.30
CA GLN A 135 3.58 2.68 5.69
C GLN A 135 4.96 3.13 5.20
N ASN A 136 5.03 4.03 4.21
CA ASN A 136 6.28 4.66 3.77
C ASN A 136 6.92 5.58 4.83
N ILE A 137 6.16 5.99 5.84
CA ILE A 137 6.64 6.81 6.98
C ILE A 137 6.51 6.10 8.33
N LYS A 138 6.35 4.77 8.34
CA LYS A 138 6.20 3.97 9.55
C LYS A 138 7.45 3.92 10.44
N ASN A 139 8.64 4.06 9.85
CA ASN A 139 9.89 4.10 10.59
C ASN A 139 10.32 5.55 10.88
N PRO A 140 10.23 6.02 12.15
CA PRO A 140 10.53 7.40 12.51
C PRO A 140 12.01 7.79 12.34
N ALA A 141 12.92 6.81 12.26
CA ALA A 141 14.35 7.06 12.16
C ALA A 141 14.80 7.44 10.74
N THR A 142 14.04 7.07 9.71
CA THR A 142 14.44 7.28 8.31
C THR A 142 14.44 8.76 7.91
N ALA A 143 15.36 9.12 7.02
CA ALA A 143 15.44 10.47 6.46
C ALA A 143 14.13 10.87 5.74
N GLN A 144 13.47 9.93 5.10
CA GLN A 144 12.18 10.14 4.42
C GLN A 144 11.09 10.54 5.42
N THR A 145 10.92 9.80 6.51
CA THR A 145 9.93 10.11 7.54
C THR A 145 10.19 11.46 8.17
N LYS A 146 11.46 11.75 8.51
CA LYS A 146 11.85 13.03 9.08
C LYS A 146 11.55 14.20 8.12
N ALA A 147 11.83 14.04 6.84
CA ALA A 147 11.55 15.05 5.82
C ALA A 147 10.04 15.31 5.69
N VAL A 148 9.24 14.26 5.53
CA VAL A 148 7.77 14.40 5.41
C VAL A 148 7.17 15.07 6.65
N LYS A 149 7.57 14.65 7.85
CA LYS A 149 7.12 15.26 9.11
C LYS A 149 7.60 16.70 9.31
N ALA A 150 8.64 17.12 8.60
CA ALA A 150 9.16 18.48 8.71
C ALA A 150 8.42 19.51 7.83
N ILE A 151 7.53 19.08 6.94
CA ILE A 151 6.71 19.97 6.11
C ILE A 151 5.64 20.61 7.00
N PRO A 152 5.56 21.96 7.07
CA PRO A 152 4.54 22.63 7.88
C PRO A 152 3.18 22.60 7.18
N ALA A 153 2.10 22.35 7.92
CA ALA A 153 0.73 22.49 7.46
C ALA A 153 -0.23 22.75 8.63
N GLN A 154 -1.44 23.18 8.33
CA GLN A 154 -2.48 23.36 9.35
C GLN A 154 -3.05 22.00 9.79
N THR A 155 -3.23 21.06 8.87
CA THR A 155 -3.74 19.72 9.16
C THR A 155 -3.00 18.65 8.37
N PHE A 156 -3.03 17.39 8.87
CA PHE A 156 -2.33 16.25 8.29
C PHE A 156 -3.27 15.05 8.17
N VAL A 157 -3.22 14.35 7.05
CA VAL A 157 -4.02 13.15 6.81
C VAL A 157 -3.12 12.03 6.29
N ALA A 158 -3.23 10.86 6.90
CA ALA A 158 -2.53 9.66 6.47
C ALA A 158 -3.52 8.61 5.94
N LEU A 159 -3.23 8.05 4.76
CA LEU A 159 -3.97 6.95 4.15
C LEU A 159 -3.11 5.70 4.17
N THR A 160 -3.67 4.58 4.60
CA THR A 160 -2.98 3.28 4.59
C THR A 160 -3.99 2.14 4.48
N GLY A 161 -3.57 1.02 3.90
CA GLY A 161 -4.36 -0.22 3.95
C GLY A 161 -3.99 -1.08 5.18
N THR A 162 -2.83 -0.82 5.78
CA THR A 162 -2.24 -1.63 6.86
C THR A 162 -1.69 -0.73 7.96
N PRO A 163 -2.51 -0.29 8.93
CA PRO A 163 -2.09 0.68 9.95
C PRO A 163 -1.07 0.13 10.95
N VAL A 164 -1.08 -1.17 11.19
CA VAL A 164 -0.12 -1.87 12.06
C VAL A 164 0.22 -3.20 11.40
N GLU A 165 1.46 -3.37 10.96
CA GLU A 165 1.93 -4.65 10.44
C GLU A 165 2.64 -5.47 11.52
N ASN A 166 3.63 -4.88 12.19
CA ASN A 166 4.51 -5.64 13.08
C ASN A 166 4.68 -5.02 14.47
N ARG A 167 4.76 -3.70 14.60
CA ARG A 167 5.11 -3.01 15.84
C ARG A 167 4.25 -1.78 16.09
N LEU A 168 3.85 -1.55 17.33
CA LEU A 168 3.10 -0.35 17.72
C LEU A 168 3.91 0.95 17.51
N SER A 169 5.24 0.89 17.48
CA SER A 169 6.08 2.03 17.12
C SER A 169 5.87 2.51 15.67
N GLU A 170 5.49 1.61 14.76
CA GLU A 170 5.11 1.96 13.38
C GLU A 170 3.81 2.75 13.36
N TYR A 171 2.82 2.29 14.13
CA TYR A 171 1.57 3.02 14.34
C TYR A 171 1.80 4.41 14.95
N TRP A 172 2.64 4.47 16.01
CA TRP A 172 3.01 5.75 16.63
C TRP A 172 3.55 6.73 15.59
N SER A 173 4.41 6.28 14.70
CA SER A 173 5.00 7.16 13.68
C SER A 173 3.95 7.76 12.74
N ILE A 174 2.94 7.00 12.34
CA ILE A 174 1.84 7.45 11.48
C ILE A 174 0.92 8.40 12.25
N MET A 175 0.56 8.06 13.48
CA MET A 175 -0.25 8.93 14.33
C MET A 175 0.44 10.23 14.70
N ASP A 176 1.75 10.20 14.97
CA ASP A 176 2.54 11.40 15.23
C ASP A 176 2.72 12.29 13.98
N PHE A 177 2.64 11.72 12.77
CA PHE A 177 2.51 12.52 11.56
C PHE A 177 1.15 13.22 11.51
N ALA A 178 0.05 12.50 11.75
CA ALA A 178 -1.29 13.06 11.70
C ALA A 178 -1.53 14.08 12.83
N ASN A 179 -1.18 13.73 14.06
CA ASN A 179 -1.38 14.56 15.25
C ASN A 179 -0.09 14.59 16.08
N ARG A 180 0.79 15.53 15.74
CA ARG A 180 2.13 15.63 16.34
C ARG A 180 2.06 15.76 17.86
N GLY A 181 2.81 14.91 18.55
CA GLY A 181 2.94 14.91 20.01
C GLY A 181 1.71 14.39 20.77
N PHE A 182 0.61 14.06 20.09
CA PHE A 182 -0.63 13.61 20.73
C PHE A 182 -0.45 12.33 21.58
N LEU A 183 0.38 11.40 21.13
CA LEU A 183 0.73 10.19 21.88
C LEU A 183 2.05 10.30 22.66
N GLY A 184 2.52 11.54 22.89
CA GLY A 184 3.82 11.78 23.50
C GLY A 184 5.00 11.43 22.57
N ASN A 185 6.23 11.49 23.10
CA ASN A 185 7.39 11.04 22.35
C ASN A 185 7.46 9.49 22.29
N LEU A 186 8.28 8.96 21.39
CA LEU A 186 8.39 7.52 21.17
C LEU A 186 8.78 6.73 22.43
N THR A 187 9.64 7.29 23.28
CA THR A 187 10.08 6.64 24.53
C THR A 187 8.93 6.52 25.52
N SER A 188 8.16 7.58 25.73
CA SER A 188 6.97 7.59 26.58
C SER A 188 5.91 6.63 26.04
N PHE A 189 5.63 6.69 24.73
CA PHE A 189 4.69 5.80 24.07
C PHE A 189 5.09 4.32 24.24
N THR A 190 6.37 4.02 24.06
CA THR A 190 6.89 2.65 24.20
C THR A 190 6.66 2.13 25.62
N ARG A 191 6.93 2.95 26.64
CA ARG A 191 6.72 2.58 28.05
C ARG A 191 5.24 2.43 28.39
N GLU A 192 4.38 3.35 27.92
CA GLU A 192 2.98 3.42 28.36
C GLU A 192 2.04 2.51 27.56
N PHE A 193 2.37 2.23 26.30
CA PHE A 193 1.51 1.45 25.42
C PHE A 193 2.22 0.28 24.75
N ALA A 194 3.37 0.48 24.11
CA ALA A 194 3.95 -0.56 23.27
C ALA A 194 4.40 -1.78 24.07
N VAL A 195 5.17 -1.60 25.14
CA VAL A 195 5.64 -2.70 26.00
C VAL A 195 4.49 -3.38 26.74
N PRO A 196 3.57 -2.66 27.43
CA PRO A 196 2.43 -3.29 28.09
C PRO A 196 1.57 -4.12 27.12
N ILE A 197 1.29 -3.61 25.92
CA ILE A 197 0.43 -4.28 24.94
C ILE A 197 1.13 -5.47 24.29
N GLN A 198 2.37 -5.28 23.79
CA GLN A 198 3.05 -6.30 22.99
C GLN A 198 3.76 -7.38 23.80
N SER A 199 4.32 -7.01 24.96
CA SER A 199 5.10 -7.92 25.80
C SER A 199 4.30 -8.48 26.98
N HIS A 200 3.42 -7.68 27.57
CA HIS A 200 2.66 -8.08 28.76
C HIS A 200 1.21 -8.43 28.46
N HIS A 201 0.74 -8.27 27.21
CA HIS A 201 -0.65 -8.52 26.79
C HIS A 201 -1.71 -7.80 27.66
N ASP A 202 -1.37 -6.59 28.15
CA ASP A 202 -2.21 -5.82 29.06
C ASP A 202 -3.47 -5.31 28.34
N HIS A 203 -4.63 -5.90 28.67
CA HIS A 203 -5.92 -5.55 28.10
C HIS A 203 -6.39 -4.13 28.49
N HIS A 204 -6.00 -3.61 29.66
CA HIS A 204 -6.30 -2.24 30.08
C HIS A 204 -5.54 -1.23 29.22
N ALA A 205 -4.27 -1.50 28.95
CA ALA A 205 -3.48 -0.68 28.04
C ALA A 205 -4.05 -0.70 26.62
N VAL A 206 -4.50 -1.85 26.11
CA VAL A 206 -5.19 -1.97 24.81
C VAL A 206 -6.45 -1.13 24.77
N HIS A 207 -7.33 -1.22 25.81
CA HIS A 207 -8.57 -0.48 25.86
C HIS A 207 -8.32 1.03 25.92
N ARG A 208 -7.40 1.47 26.76
CA ARG A 208 -7.00 2.88 26.89
C ARG A 208 -6.44 3.41 25.56
N PHE A 209 -5.56 2.65 24.91
CA PHE A 209 -4.97 2.98 23.63
C PHE A 209 -6.04 3.16 22.55
N LYS A 210 -6.96 2.19 22.41
CA LYS A 210 -8.06 2.27 21.46
C LYS A 210 -8.94 3.50 21.71
N ARG A 211 -9.29 3.78 22.96
CA ARG A 211 -10.13 4.93 23.32
C ARG A 211 -9.48 6.26 22.95
N VAL A 212 -8.17 6.40 23.14
CA VAL A 212 -7.41 7.61 22.80
C VAL A 212 -7.28 7.80 21.30
N THR A 213 -7.05 6.73 20.53
CA THR A 213 -6.77 6.84 19.10
C THR A 213 -8.00 6.80 18.20
N SER A 214 -9.12 6.23 18.66
CA SER A 214 -10.33 6.03 17.85
C SER A 214 -10.93 7.31 17.26
N PRO A 215 -10.88 8.52 17.87
CA PRO A 215 -11.39 9.71 17.22
C PRO A 215 -10.64 10.09 15.93
N PHE A 216 -9.38 9.70 15.81
CA PHE A 216 -8.47 10.09 14.72
C PHE A 216 -8.15 8.95 13.78
N LEU A 217 -8.68 7.75 14.02
CA LEU A 217 -8.48 6.56 13.19
C LEU A 217 -9.81 6.05 12.65
N LEU A 218 -9.94 6.01 11.34
CA LEU A 218 -11.05 5.37 10.66
C LEU A 218 -10.56 4.06 10.02
N ARG A 219 -11.08 2.92 10.48
CA ARG A 219 -10.75 1.60 9.93
C ARG A 219 -12.02 0.79 9.68
N ARG A 220 -12.22 0.42 8.42
CA ARG A 220 -13.33 -0.43 7.97
C ARG A 220 -12.78 -1.60 7.17
N LEU A 221 -13.40 -2.76 7.35
CA LEU A 221 -13.02 -3.99 6.69
C LEU A 221 -14.02 -4.30 5.57
N LYS A 222 -13.55 -4.84 4.45
CA LYS A 222 -14.41 -5.33 3.37
C LYS A 222 -15.28 -6.52 3.79
N SER A 223 -14.82 -7.29 4.78
CA SER A 223 -15.56 -8.42 5.34
C SER A 223 -16.74 -8.01 6.22
N ASP A 224 -16.82 -6.75 6.64
CA ASP A 224 -17.92 -6.23 7.43
C ASP A 224 -19.12 -5.91 6.53
N LYS A 225 -20.12 -6.80 6.50
CA LYS A 225 -21.33 -6.65 5.68
C LYS A 225 -22.21 -5.45 6.09
N SER A 226 -22.03 -4.90 7.30
CA SER A 226 -22.68 -3.64 7.71
C SER A 226 -22.11 -2.42 6.99
N ILE A 227 -20.90 -2.53 6.46
CA ILE A 227 -20.23 -1.48 5.70
C ILE A 227 -20.53 -1.63 4.21
N ILE A 228 -20.41 -2.85 3.67
CA ILE A 228 -20.64 -3.18 2.26
C ILE A 228 -21.48 -4.45 2.17
N SER A 229 -22.74 -4.30 1.82
CA SER A 229 -23.67 -5.42 1.69
C SER A 229 -23.67 -6.07 0.30
N ASP A 230 -23.14 -5.39 -0.71
CA ASP A 230 -23.22 -5.77 -2.12
C ASP A 230 -21.95 -6.45 -2.67
N LEU A 231 -20.93 -6.70 -1.83
CA LEU A 231 -19.80 -7.53 -2.23
C LEU A 231 -20.13 -9.01 -2.03
N PRO A 232 -19.84 -9.86 -3.04
CA PRO A 232 -19.93 -11.31 -2.88
C PRO A 232 -18.93 -11.79 -1.81
N ASP A 233 -19.22 -12.95 -1.24
CA ASP A 233 -18.30 -13.58 -0.30
C ASP A 233 -17.00 -13.94 -1.02
N LYS A 234 -15.87 -13.75 -0.32
CA LYS A 234 -14.57 -14.17 -0.83
C LYS A 234 -14.47 -15.70 -0.72
N ILE A 235 -14.30 -16.34 -1.85
CA ILE A 235 -14.02 -17.79 -1.91
C ILE A 235 -12.53 -17.97 -2.11
N GLU A 236 -11.87 -18.64 -1.17
CA GLU A 236 -10.46 -19.03 -1.27
C GLU A 236 -10.34 -20.52 -1.48
N GLN A 237 -9.62 -20.92 -2.51
CA GLN A 237 -9.35 -22.32 -2.82
C GLN A 237 -7.85 -22.54 -2.98
N ASN A 238 -7.28 -23.41 -2.17
CA ASN A 238 -5.91 -23.86 -2.32
C ASN A 238 -5.88 -24.99 -3.35
N GLN A 239 -5.09 -24.81 -4.39
CA GLN A 239 -4.82 -25.85 -5.39
C GLN A 239 -3.42 -26.42 -5.15
N TYR A 240 -3.31 -27.74 -5.11
CA TYR A 240 -2.06 -28.45 -4.89
C TYR A 240 -1.65 -29.19 -6.14
N CYS A 241 -0.37 -29.14 -6.48
CA CYS A 241 0.20 -29.88 -7.59
C CYS A 241 1.45 -30.63 -7.13
N GLU A 242 1.72 -31.75 -7.74
CA GLU A 242 2.96 -32.49 -7.53
C GLU A 242 4.10 -31.88 -8.36
N LEU A 243 5.32 -32.03 -7.88
CA LEU A 243 6.51 -31.68 -8.66
C LEU A 243 6.79 -32.74 -9.72
N THR A 244 7.27 -32.33 -10.88
CA THR A 244 7.77 -33.28 -11.89
C THR A 244 9.03 -33.97 -11.42
N ARG A 245 9.42 -35.05 -12.07
CA ARG A 245 10.67 -35.78 -11.74
C ARG A 245 11.90 -34.86 -11.85
N GLU A 246 11.92 -34.02 -12.86
CA GLU A 246 12.97 -33.02 -13.07
C GLU A 246 13.02 -31.99 -11.96
N GLN A 247 11.85 -31.52 -11.52
CA GLN A 247 11.76 -30.59 -10.39
C GLN A 247 12.24 -31.26 -9.09
N ILE A 248 11.86 -32.50 -8.82
CA ILE A 248 12.28 -33.23 -7.62
C ILE A 248 13.79 -33.40 -7.59
N ALA A 249 14.39 -33.87 -8.69
CA ALA A 249 15.83 -34.09 -8.76
C ALA A 249 16.61 -32.79 -8.52
N LEU A 250 16.16 -31.69 -9.12
CA LEU A 250 16.79 -30.39 -8.97
C LEU A 250 16.59 -29.83 -7.55
N TYR A 251 15.40 -30.00 -6.97
CA TYR A 251 15.06 -29.59 -5.63
C TYR A 251 15.96 -30.28 -4.60
N GLU A 252 16.10 -31.61 -4.69
CA GLU A 252 16.94 -32.40 -3.78
C GLU A 252 18.42 -32.03 -3.89
N SER A 253 18.93 -31.79 -5.10
CA SER A 253 20.32 -31.34 -5.32
C SER A 253 20.59 -30.03 -4.59
N VAL A 254 19.71 -29.03 -4.83
CA VAL A 254 19.84 -27.69 -4.21
C VAL A 254 19.74 -27.75 -2.68
N VAL A 255 18.81 -28.55 -2.14
CA VAL A 255 18.72 -28.74 -0.68
C VAL A 255 19.98 -29.36 -0.10
N ARG A 256 20.50 -30.42 -0.75
CA ARG A 256 21.71 -31.11 -0.29
C ARG A 256 22.93 -30.18 -0.28
N GLU A 257 23.15 -29.47 -1.38
CA GLU A 257 24.26 -28.51 -1.51
C GLU A 257 24.13 -27.36 -0.48
N ALA A 258 22.95 -26.78 -0.37
CA ALA A 258 22.70 -25.67 0.57
C ALA A 258 22.92 -26.10 2.02
N LEU A 259 22.43 -27.30 2.42
CA LEU A 259 22.60 -27.79 3.78
C LEU A 259 24.07 -28.07 4.13
N GLN A 260 24.88 -28.53 3.18
CA GLN A 260 26.32 -28.70 3.39
C GLN A 260 26.99 -27.37 3.71
N VAL A 261 26.68 -26.32 2.96
CA VAL A 261 27.23 -24.98 3.18
C VAL A 261 26.72 -24.36 4.49
N ILE A 262 25.42 -24.44 4.76
CA ILE A 262 24.78 -23.89 5.95
C ILE A 262 25.33 -24.55 7.24
N ASN A 263 25.57 -25.86 7.22
CA ASN A 263 26.09 -26.58 8.37
C ASN A 263 27.57 -26.30 8.65
N GLY A 264 28.32 -25.89 7.64
CA GLY A 264 29.72 -25.45 7.78
C GLY A 264 29.90 -23.99 8.21
N GLU A 265 28.83 -23.19 8.19
CA GLU A 265 28.88 -21.76 8.50
C GLU A 265 28.66 -21.51 9.99
N SER A 266 29.59 -20.82 10.64
CA SER A 266 29.55 -20.46 12.05
C SER A 266 28.90 -19.10 12.34
N ASP A 267 28.89 -18.18 11.36
CA ASP A 267 28.29 -16.87 11.49
C ASP A 267 26.75 -16.95 11.31
N THR A 268 26.02 -16.56 12.34
CA THR A 268 24.56 -16.58 12.36
C THR A 268 23.94 -15.71 11.27
N PHE A 269 24.53 -14.56 10.94
CA PHE A 269 23.99 -13.65 9.94
C PHE A 269 24.20 -14.22 8.51
N GLN A 270 25.39 -14.77 8.25
CA GLN A 270 25.68 -15.44 6.97
C GLN A 270 24.81 -16.67 6.79
N ARG A 271 24.63 -17.46 7.84
CA ARG A 271 23.75 -18.63 7.85
C ARG A 271 22.29 -18.28 7.50
N GLN A 272 21.75 -17.19 8.06
CA GLN A 272 20.41 -16.70 7.71
C GLN A 272 20.32 -16.29 6.24
N GLY A 273 21.35 -15.65 5.70
CA GLY A 273 21.44 -15.29 4.28
C GLY A 273 21.39 -16.50 3.35
N LEU A 274 22.15 -17.56 3.67
CA LEU A 274 22.16 -18.83 2.93
C LEU A 274 20.80 -19.54 2.96
N VAL A 275 20.11 -19.55 4.10
CA VAL A 275 18.77 -20.11 4.22
C VAL A 275 17.77 -19.36 3.33
N LEU A 276 17.83 -18.02 3.29
CA LEU A 276 16.98 -17.21 2.40
C LEU A 276 17.27 -17.49 0.92
N GLN A 277 18.55 -17.62 0.54
CA GLN A 277 18.92 -17.97 -0.83
C GLN A 277 18.38 -19.35 -1.22
N MET A 278 18.51 -20.35 -0.35
CA MET A 278 17.94 -21.68 -0.56
C MET A 278 16.42 -21.61 -0.76
N ILE A 279 15.68 -20.91 0.11
CA ILE A 279 14.23 -20.75 -0.03
C ILE A 279 13.85 -20.11 -1.37
N MET A 280 14.60 -19.09 -1.80
CA MET A 280 14.35 -18.43 -3.09
C MET A 280 14.62 -19.37 -4.27
N ALA A 281 15.70 -20.15 -4.24
CA ALA A 281 16.01 -21.16 -5.25
C ALA A 281 14.90 -22.23 -5.34
N LEU A 282 14.48 -22.77 -4.20
CA LEU A 282 13.41 -23.77 -4.14
C LEU A 282 12.06 -23.24 -4.65
N LYS A 283 11.70 -21.99 -4.33
CA LYS A 283 10.51 -21.34 -4.90
C LYS A 283 10.59 -21.24 -6.42
N GLN A 284 11.75 -20.91 -6.98
CA GLN A 284 11.93 -20.83 -8.43
C GLN A 284 11.82 -22.21 -9.09
N ILE A 285 12.43 -23.24 -8.50
CA ILE A 285 12.33 -24.64 -8.98
C ILE A 285 10.88 -25.11 -8.96
N CYS A 286 10.15 -24.84 -7.86
CA CYS A 286 8.72 -25.18 -7.76
C CYS A 286 7.84 -24.45 -8.77
N ASN A 287 8.25 -23.29 -9.27
CA ASN A 287 7.56 -22.65 -10.38
C ASN A 287 7.90 -23.32 -11.71
N HIS A 288 9.20 -23.40 -12.04
CA HIS A 288 9.68 -24.07 -13.26
C HIS A 288 11.20 -24.27 -13.22
N PRO A 289 11.77 -25.42 -13.66
CA PRO A 289 13.21 -25.65 -13.67
C PRO A 289 14.00 -24.57 -14.42
N ALA A 290 13.53 -24.12 -15.58
CA ALA A 290 14.20 -23.10 -16.38
C ALA A 290 14.29 -21.73 -15.66
N GLN A 291 13.39 -21.44 -14.73
CA GLN A 291 13.45 -20.20 -13.93
C GLN A 291 14.66 -20.19 -13.01
N TYR A 292 15.02 -21.31 -12.42
CA TYR A 292 16.21 -21.44 -11.57
C TYR A 292 17.48 -21.56 -12.40
N LEU A 293 17.47 -22.44 -13.38
CA LEU A 293 18.64 -22.74 -14.22
C LEU A 293 19.02 -21.61 -15.19
N LYS A 294 18.09 -20.66 -15.44
CA LYS A 294 18.23 -19.57 -16.44
C LYS A 294 18.47 -20.05 -17.87
N LYS A 295 18.22 -21.31 -18.13
CA LYS A 295 18.42 -21.99 -19.42
C LYS A 295 17.58 -23.28 -19.48
N GLY A 296 17.51 -23.87 -20.67
CA GLY A 296 16.82 -25.15 -20.89
C GLY A 296 15.43 -25.00 -21.50
N ASP A 297 14.73 -26.11 -21.55
CA ASP A 297 13.37 -26.15 -22.08
C ASP A 297 12.41 -25.39 -21.16
N THR A 298 11.52 -24.64 -21.76
CA THR A 298 10.49 -23.83 -21.07
C THR A 298 9.08 -24.41 -21.21
N GLY A 299 8.97 -25.68 -21.59
CA GLY A 299 7.67 -26.37 -21.76
C GLY A 299 6.87 -26.46 -20.46
N ALA A 300 5.58 -26.15 -20.49
CA ALA A 300 4.72 -26.16 -19.30
C ALA A 300 4.63 -27.54 -18.64
N ASN A 301 4.84 -28.61 -19.39
CA ASN A 301 4.84 -30.00 -18.92
C ASN A 301 6.00 -30.32 -17.96
N LEU A 302 7.05 -29.49 -17.93
CA LEU A 302 8.16 -29.63 -16.99
C LEU A 302 7.87 -29.05 -15.59
N SER A 303 6.68 -28.54 -15.38
CA SER A 303 6.23 -28.02 -14.07
C SER A 303 4.80 -28.44 -13.77
N GLY A 304 4.60 -29.16 -12.68
CA GLY A 304 3.25 -29.52 -12.22
C GLY A 304 2.38 -28.27 -11.94
N LYS A 305 2.99 -27.20 -11.44
CA LYS A 305 2.27 -25.93 -11.23
C LYS A 305 1.83 -25.30 -12.55
N ALA A 306 2.69 -25.32 -13.57
CA ALA A 306 2.36 -24.77 -14.88
C ALA A 306 1.24 -25.58 -15.57
N ALA A 307 1.29 -26.90 -15.51
CA ALA A 307 0.25 -27.77 -16.03
C ALA A 307 -1.10 -27.49 -15.36
N LEU A 308 -1.15 -27.55 -14.03
CA LEU A 308 -2.37 -27.25 -13.26
C LEU A 308 -2.91 -25.85 -13.53
N PHE A 309 -2.03 -24.85 -13.64
CA PHE A 309 -2.43 -23.47 -13.96
C PHE A 309 -3.16 -23.39 -15.31
N LEU A 310 -2.64 -24.02 -16.34
CA LEU A 310 -3.27 -24.03 -17.66
C LEU A 310 -4.61 -24.77 -17.66
N ASP A 311 -4.71 -25.85 -16.91
CA ASP A 311 -5.97 -26.60 -16.77
C ASP A 311 -7.04 -25.76 -16.03
N LEU A 312 -6.64 -24.97 -15.02
CA LEU A 312 -7.56 -24.05 -14.33
C LEU A 312 -8.00 -22.87 -15.21
N LEU A 313 -7.16 -22.45 -16.17
CA LEU A 313 -7.54 -21.39 -17.10
C LEU A 313 -8.51 -21.86 -18.20
N GLU A 314 -8.53 -23.13 -18.53
CA GLU A 314 -9.32 -23.67 -19.65
C GLU A 314 -10.84 -23.38 -19.50
N PRO A 315 -11.49 -23.69 -18.35
CA PRO A 315 -12.90 -23.33 -18.16
C PRO A 315 -13.16 -21.84 -18.15
N ILE A 316 -12.27 -21.04 -17.56
CA ILE A 316 -12.39 -19.58 -17.53
C ILE A 316 -12.34 -19.00 -18.95
N TYR A 317 -11.45 -19.54 -19.79
CA TYR A 317 -11.36 -19.15 -21.18
C TYR A 317 -12.60 -19.54 -21.97
N ALA A 318 -13.12 -20.75 -21.75
CA ALA A 318 -14.31 -21.26 -22.41
C ALA A 318 -15.59 -20.45 -22.09
N THR A 319 -15.68 -19.91 -20.86
CA THR A 319 -16.80 -19.06 -20.41
C THR A 319 -16.61 -17.58 -20.75
N HIS A 320 -15.51 -17.20 -21.42
CA HIS A 320 -15.15 -15.82 -21.71
C HIS A 320 -15.03 -14.90 -20.48
N GLU A 321 -14.74 -15.48 -19.32
CA GLU A 321 -14.53 -14.73 -18.10
C GLU A 321 -13.13 -14.08 -18.07
N LYS A 322 -12.93 -13.17 -17.12
CA LYS A 322 -11.65 -12.47 -16.91
C LYS A 322 -10.96 -13.01 -15.67
N VAL A 323 -9.64 -13.13 -15.73
CA VAL A 323 -8.81 -13.57 -14.62
C VAL A 323 -7.63 -12.62 -14.44
N LEU A 324 -7.27 -12.36 -13.18
CA LEU A 324 -6.04 -11.69 -12.81
C LEU A 324 -5.07 -12.72 -12.25
N VAL A 325 -3.87 -12.78 -12.83
CA VAL A 325 -2.82 -13.70 -12.41
C VAL A 325 -1.69 -12.92 -11.76
N PHE A 326 -1.35 -13.30 -10.53
CA PHE A 326 -0.27 -12.68 -9.79
C PHE A 326 0.88 -13.66 -9.60
N THR A 327 2.10 -13.22 -9.86
CA THR A 327 3.31 -13.98 -9.59
C THR A 327 4.34 -13.13 -8.87
N GLN A 328 5.14 -13.76 -8.01
CA GLN A 328 6.22 -13.09 -7.28
C GLN A 328 7.44 -12.80 -8.17
N PHE A 329 7.60 -13.56 -9.25
CA PHE A 329 8.80 -13.52 -10.09
C PHE A 329 8.45 -13.01 -11.49
N ARG A 330 9.15 -11.99 -11.97
CA ARG A 330 9.00 -11.47 -13.33
C ARG A 330 9.19 -12.54 -14.40
N GLU A 331 10.22 -13.37 -14.25
CA GLU A 331 10.52 -14.46 -15.19
C GLU A 331 9.41 -15.49 -15.25
N ALA A 332 8.75 -15.80 -14.12
CA ALA A 332 7.58 -16.66 -14.11
C ALA A 332 6.42 -16.02 -14.90
N GLY A 333 6.23 -14.70 -14.80
CA GLY A 333 5.25 -13.96 -15.61
C GLY A 333 5.52 -14.08 -17.11
N GLU A 334 6.78 -14.01 -17.51
CA GLU A 334 7.20 -14.19 -18.91
C GLU A 334 6.91 -15.62 -19.42
N LEU A 335 7.16 -16.65 -18.59
CA LEU A 335 6.82 -18.04 -18.91
C LEU A 335 5.30 -18.24 -19.01
N LEU A 336 4.54 -17.70 -18.03
CA LEU A 336 3.08 -17.75 -18.05
C LEU A 336 2.50 -17.14 -19.33
N SER A 337 3.01 -15.97 -19.74
CA SER A 337 2.58 -15.31 -20.98
C SER A 337 2.83 -16.18 -22.21
N LYS A 338 4.01 -16.82 -22.31
CA LYS A 338 4.32 -17.74 -23.40
C LYS A 338 3.37 -18.94 -23.44
N TRP A 339 3.10 -19.56 -22.30
CA TRP A 339 2.21 -20.72 -22.22
C TRP A 339 0.75 -20.38 -22.54
N ILE A 340 0.25 -19.25 -22.03
CA ILE A 340 -1.09 -18.75 -22.35
C ILE A 340 -1.21 -18.49 -23.85
N LYS A 341 -0.22 -17.80 -24.44
CA LYS A 341 -0.21 -17.54 -25.89
C LYS A 341 -0.18 -18.84 -26.71
N ALA A 342 0.62 -19.82 -26.30
CA ALA A 342 0.73 -21.11 -26.98
C ALA A 342 -0.57 -21.94 -26.86
N ARG A 343 -1.24 -21.94 -25.69
CA ARG A 343 -2.43 -22.76 -25.43
C ARG A 343 -3.70 -22.13 -25.97
N PHE A 344 -3.88 -20.81 -25.82
CA PHE A 344 -5.13 -20.12 -26.10
C PHE A 344 -5.06 -19.13 -27.27
N SER A 345 -3.92 -19.04 -27.95
CA SER A 345 -3.66 -18.08 -29.06
C SER A 345 -3.98 -16.61 -28.69
N ARG A 346 -3.88 -16.27 -27.41
CA ARG A 346 -4.18 -14.94 -26.87
C ARG A 346 -3.04 -14.46 -26.00
N GLU A 347 -2.67 -13.20 -26.18
CA GLU A 347 -1.62 -12.56 -25.37
C GLU A 347 -2.24 -11.93 -24.14
N PRO A 348 -1.73 -12.23 -22.91
CA PRO A 348 -2.15 -11.51 -21.69
C PRO A 348 -1.79 -10.03 -21.78
N GLN A 349 -2.62 -9.17 -21.19
CA GLN A 349 -2.39 -7.72 -21.13
C GLN A 349 -1.52 -7.35 -19.93
#